data_b4b75125dcd585a5ef3ef7eb61221aed
#
_entry.id   b4b75125dcd585a5ef3ef7eb61221aed
#
_cell.length_a   1.000
_cell.length_b   1.000
_cell.length_c   1.000
_cell.angle_alpha   90.00
_cell.angle_beta   90.00
_cell.angle_gamma   90.00
#
_symmetry.space_group_name_H-M   'P 1'
#
loop_
_entity.id
_entity.type
_entity.pdbx_description
1 polymer ?
#
loop_
_entity_poly.entity_id
_entity_poly.type
_entity_poly.pdbx_seq_one_letter_code
_entity_poly.pdbx_strand_id
1 'polypeptide(L)'
;MQAWYVVDSLNEDNAADFTINDTGEADWHIQLKQTGVKLEQGQWYRLSLKMKSSIDRKVSYALQRDGSTHKDADGNEDWTPYCQETVDLTGEYQTITKEFQMKEDTDPETIFNIAMGAVGGKQITQQHRICMDDIVLEKIEAPEIKPEETGKNLLTNGDFSDGTNGWGINTNADQTATTVVTDGGIVFQVKNPGENDWDVQLNQNGFTLEKGCKYRVKFKVTSTKARTIKLGLMDNNCQKWYGGADISLGEAEEKEVSCEFTMQQDTDNDSKMFISMGKISGENTPASDITLTNFSLEKITE
;
A
#
# COMPACT_ATOMS: atom_id res chain seq x y z
N MET A 1 -21.46 -29.44 -12.21
CA MET A 1 -20.35 -28.55 -11.86
C MET A 1 -20.45 -27.37 -12.83
N GLN A 2 -20.85 -26.20 -12.37
CA GLN A 2 -21.02 -25.03 -13.24
C GLN A 2 -19.62 -24.42 -13.40
N ALA A 3 -19.13 -24.32 -14.63
CA ALA A 3 -17.82 -23.67 -14.87
C ALA A 3 -17.96 -22.18 -14.54
N TRP A 4 -17.11 -21.67 -13.68
CA TRP A 4 -17.14 -20.29 -13.26
C TRP A 4 -16.53 -19.33 -14.29
N TYR A 5 -15.74 -19.87 -15.21
CA TYR A 5 -15.15 -19.12 -16.32
C TYR A 5 -15.01 -20.01 -17.56
N VAL A 6 -14.92 -19.38 -18.71
CA VAL A 6 -14.54 -19.98 -19.99
C VAL A 6 -13.37 -19.19 -20.54
N VAL A 7 -12.31 -19.86 -20.97
CA VAL A 7 -11.22 -19.23 -21.73
C VAL A 7 -11.65 -19.29 -23.18
N ASP A 8 -12.11 -18.16 -23.69
CA ASP A 8 -12.36 -17.99 -25.11
C ASP A 8 -11.04 -17.65 -25.76
N SER A 9 -10.31 -18.54 -26.36
CA SER A 9 -9.14 -18.39 -27.23
C SER A 9 -8.47 -16.98 -27.24
N LEU A 10 -7.29 -16.86 -27.76
CA LEU A 10 -6.67 -15.56 -28.02
C LEU A 10 -7.61 -14.74 -28.92
N ASN A 11 -7.88 -13.48 -28.56
CA ASN A 11 -8.62 -12.56 -29.44
C ASN A 11 -7.80 -12.24 -30.70
N GLU A 12 -8.34 -11.43 -31.60
CA GLU A 12 -7.65 -11.05 -32.86
C GLU A 12 -6.28 -10.39 -32.64
N ASP A 13 -6.06 -9.83 -31.42
CA ASP A 13 -4.80 -9.18 -31.02
C ASP A 13 -3.85 -10.15 -30.26
N ASN A 14 -4.16 -11.44 -30.17
CA ASN A 14 -3.48 -12.47 -29.37
C ASN A 14 -3.52 -12.28 -27.85
N ALA A 15 -4.38 -11.43 -27.32
CA ALA A 15 -4.59 -11.29 -25.90
C ALA A 15 -5.42 -12.45 -25.33
N ALA A 16 -5.11 -12.89 -24.12
CA ALA A 16 -5.92 -13.87 -23.39
C ALA A 16 -7.23 -13.22 -22.94
N ASP A 17 -8.36 -13.87 -23.24
CA ASP A 17 -9.69 -13.35 -22.97
C ASP A 17 -10.48 -14.36 -22.12
N PHE A 18 -10.93 -13.90 -20.96
CA PHE A 18 -11.64 -14.71 -19.97
C PHE A 18 -13.07 -14.21 -19.82
N THR A 19 -14.05 -15.07 -20.12
CA THR A 19 -15.46 -14.82 -19.79
C THR A 19 -15.73 -15.32 -18.39
N ILE A 20 -15.99 -14.41 -17.46
CA ILE A 20 -16.31 -14.70 -16.06
C ILE A 20 -17.83 -14.69 -15.90
N ASN A 21 -18.41 -15.83 -15.52
CA ASN A 21 -19.85 -15.95 -15.26
C ASN A 21 -20.23 -15.61 -13.82
N ASP A 22 -19.37 -15.98 -12.88
CA ASP A 22 -19.50 -15.72 -11.44
C ASP A 22 -18.10 -15.75 -10.81
N THR A 23 -17.76 -14.76 -10.01
CA THR A 23 -16.45 -14.70 -9.35
C THR A 23 -16.27 -15.69 -8.19
N GLY A 24 -17.36 -16.31 -7.74
CA GLY A 24 -17.36 -17.03 -6.47
C GLY A 24 -17.21 -16.07 -5.28
N GLU A 25 -17.02 -16.62 -4.10
CA GLU A 25 -17.01 -15.88 -2.81
C GLU A 25 -15.59 -15.48 -2.36
N ALA A 26 -14.55 -16.01 -3.01
CA ALA A 26 -13.15 -15.75 -2.66
C ALA A 26 -12.33 -15.32 -3.89
N ASP A 27 -11.26 -14.58 -3.67
CA ASP A 27 -10.37 -14.08 -4.72
C ASP A 27 -9.69 -15.21 -5.51
N TRP A 28 -9.32 -16.32 -4.84
CA TRP A 28 -8.68 -17.50 -5.46
C TRP A 28 -9.64 -18.43 -6.21
N HIS A 29 -10.95 -18.17 -6.21
CA HIS A 29 -11.90 -19.05 -6.93
C HIS A 29 -11.70 -19.03 -8.44
N ILE A 30 -11.10 -17.97 -8.98
CA ILE A 30 -10.68 -17.90 -10.38
C ILE A 30 -9.24 -17.37 -10.41
N GLN A 31 -8.33 -18.16 -10.98
CA GLN A 31 -6.92 -17.80 -11.03
C GLN A 31 -6.31 -18.16 -12.39
N LEU A 32 -5.42 -17.29 -12.88
CA LEU A 32 -4.41 -17.62 -13.88
C LEU A 32 -3.09 -17.81 -13.16
N LYS A 33 -2.46 -18.97 -13.31
CA LYS A 33 -1.17 -19.29 -12.67
C LYS A 33 -0.12 -19.72 -13.67
N GLN A 34 1.10 -19.29 -13.44
CA GLN A 34 2.30 -19.81 -14.05
C GLN A 34 3.26 -20.25 -12.95
N THR A 35 3.62 -21.53 -12.93
CA THR A 35 4.56 -22.13 -11.97
C THR A 35 5.98 -22.16 -12.53
N GLY A 36 6.96 -22.42 -11.65
CA GLY A 36 8.36 -22.60 -12.04
C GLY A 36 9.05 -21.28 -12.44
N VAL A 37 8.58 -20.18 -11.95
CA VAL A 37 9.25 -18.88 -12.06
C VAL A 37 10.37 -18.84 -11.04
N LYS A 38 11.63 -18.55 -11.48
CA LYS A 38 12.76 -18.44 -10.57
C LYS A 38 12.98 -16.99 -10.17
N LEU A 39 12.96 -16.71 -8.87
CA LEU A 39 13.38 -15.44 -8.29
C LEU A 39 14.69 -15.64 -7.49
N GLU A 40 15.70 -14.83 -7.79
CA GLU A 40 17.04 -14.92 -7.16
C GLU A 40 17.19 -13.84 -6.09
N GLN A 41 17.68 -14.22 -4.91
CA GLN A 41 17.92 -13.30 -3.80
C GLN A 41 18.78 -12.10 -4.23
N GLY A 42 18.39 -10.91 -3.81
CA GLY A 42 19.08 -9.66 -4.10
C GLY A 42 18.82 -9.09 -5.51
N GLN A 43 18.26 -9.90 -6.43
CA GLN A 43 17.98 -9.47 -7.80
C GLN A 43 16.75 -8.57 -7.86
N TRP A 44 16.83 -7.52 -8.67
CA TRP A 44 15.68 -6.68 -9.02
C TRP A 44 14.93 -7.21 -10.22
N TYR A 45 13.63 -7.09 -10.17
CA TYR A 45 12.70 -7.52 -11.21
C TYR A 45 11.71 -6.41 -11.56
N ARG A 46 11.28 -6.40 -12.82
CA ARG A 46 10.12 -5.64 -13.28
C ARG A 46 9.08 -6.62 -13.81
N LEU A 47 7.90 -6.59 -13.21
CA LEU A 47 6.70 -7.23 -13.73
C LEU A 47 5.90 -6.17 -14.48
N SER A 48 5.54 -6.43 -15.73
CA SER A 48 4.62 -5.61 -16.51
C SER A 48 3.54 -6.48 -17.14
N LEU A 49 2.32 -5.95 -17.19
CA LEU A 49 1.18 -6.63 -17.82
C LEU A 49 0.15 -5.58 -18.26
N LYS A 50 -0.61 -5.90 -19.33
CA LYS A 50 -1.75 -5.10 -19.75
C LYS A 50 -3.03 -5.84 -19.40
N MET A 51 -4.00 -5.12 -18.82
CA MET A 51 -5.30 -5.69 -18.46
C MET A 51 -6.41 -4.69 -18.68
N LYS A 52 -7.61 -5.21 -18.98
CA LYS A 52 -8.88 -4.49 -18.93
C LYS A 52 -10.01 -5.42 -18.51
N SER A 53 -11.12 -4.84 -18.08
CA SER A 53 -12.34 -5.58 -17.79
C SER A 53 -13.54 -4.88 -18.40
N SER A 54 -14.52 -5.63 -18.91
CA SER A 54 -15.75 -5.05 -19.46
C SER A 54 -16.67 -4.37 -18.44
N ILE A 55 -16.34 -4.45 -17.15
CA ILE A 55 -16.98 -3.76 -16.03
C ILE A 55 -15.89 -3.28 -15.06
N ASP A 56 -16.17 -2.25 -14.27
CA ASP A 56 -15.27 -1.81 -13.22
C ASP A 56 -15.18 -2.86 -12.12
N ARG A 57 -13.96 -3.33 -11.84
CA ARG A 57 -13.70 -4.35 -10.80
C ARG A 57 -12.25 -4.39 -10.37
N LYS A 58 -12.02 -5.04 -9.23
CA LYS A 58 -10.68 -5.34 -8.73
C LYS A 58 -10.20 -6.70 -9.22
N VAL A 59 -8.90 -6.79 -9.48
CA VAL A 59 -8.12 -8.03 -9.59
C VAL A 59 -6.88 -7.90 -8.73
N SER A 60 -6.27 -9.02 -8.33
CA SER A 60 -4.95 -8.97 -7.70
C SER A 60 -3.97 -9.86 -8.45
N TYR A 61 -2.69 -9.49 -8.40
CA TYR A 61 -1.61 -10.33 -8.90
C TYR A 61 -0.54 -10.49 -7.82
N ALA A 62 0.16 -11.62 -7.89
CA ALA A 62 1.26 -11.91 -6.98
C ALA A 62 2.35 -12.74 -7.66
N LEU A 63 3.59 -12.52 -7.24
CA LEU A 63 4.68 -13.49 -7.31
C LEU A 63 4.85 -14.01 -5.89
N GLN A 64 4.60 -15.29 -5.66
CA GLN A 64 4.45 -15.88 -4.33
C GLN A 64 5.07 -17.27 -4.25
N ARG A 65 5.30 -17.74 -3.04
CA ARG A 65 5.66 -19.14 -2.79
C ARG A 65 4.61 -20.08 -3.35
N ASP A 66 5.03 -21.25 -3.82
CA ASP A 66 4.14 -22.34 -4.14
C ASP A 66 3.86 -23.16 -2.86
N GLY A 67 2.71 -22.98 -2.25
CA GLY A 67 2.33 -23.70 -1.03
C GLY A 67 2.25 -25.21 -1.19
N SER A 68 2.27 -25.73 -2.43
CA SER A 68 2.40 -27.17 -2.64
C SER A 68 3.80 -27.67 -2.32
N THR A 69 4.83 -26.85 -2.51
CA THR A 69 6.25 -27.16 -2.27
C THR A 69 6.82 -26.45 -1.05
N HIS A 70 6.28 -25.28 -0.67
CA HIS A 70 6.71 -24.48 0.48
C HIS A 70 5.80 -24.75 1.70
N LYS A 71 6.44 -24.87 2.87
CA LYS A 71 5.72 -25.04 4.14
C LYS A 71 6.18 -23.98 5.14
N ASP A 72 5.25 -23.53 5.96
CA ASP A 72 5.54 -22.67 7.11
C ASP A 72 6.19 -23.46 8.26
N ALA A 73 6.50 -22.79 9.36
CA ALA A 73 7.13 -23.40 10.53
C ALA A 73 6.26 -24.48 11.20
N ASP A 74 4.95 -24.44 10.99
CA ASP A 74 3.97 -25.39 11.53
C ASP A 74 3.64 -26.52 10.54
N GLY A 75 4.23 -26.50 9.33
CA GLY A 75 4.05 -27.49 8.28
C GLY A 75 2.83 -27.28 7.39
N ASN A 76 2.14 -26.14 7.50
CA ASN A 76 1.05 -25.77 6.61
C ASN A 76 1.58 -25.25 5.26
N GLU A 77 0.71 -25.20 4.25
CA GLU A 77 1.03 -24.60 2.96
C GLU A 77 1.37 -23.12 3.10
N ASP A 78 2.52 -22.72 2.54
CA ASP A 78 3.00 -21.35 2.59
C ASP A 78 2.83 -20.66 1.23
N TRP A 79 1.87 -19.74 1.15
CA TRP A 79 1.52 -18.95 -0.02
C TRP A 79 2.00 -17.50 0.11
N THR A 80 3.00 -17.23 0.95
CA THR A 80 3.49 -15.86 1.21
C THR A 80 3.97 -15.18 -0.07
N PRO A 81 3.47 -13.98 -0.38
CA PRO A 81 3.88 -13.26 -1.58
C PRO A 81 5.23 -12.56 -1.38
N TYR A 82 6.06 -12.57 -2.42
CA TYR A 82 7.26 -11.73 -2.58
C TYR A 82 6.91 -10.35 -3.14
N CYS A 83 5.88 -10.30 -3.99
CA CYS A 83 5.34 -9.10 -4.59
C CYS A 83 3.84 -9.33 -4.84
N GLN A 84 2.99 -8.43 -4.38
CA GLN A 84 1.53 -8.51 -4.56
C GLN A 84 0.94 -7.11 -4.68
N GLU A 85 -0.03 -6.96 -5.58
CA GLU A 85 -0.86 -5.74 -5.66
C GLU A 85 -2.29 -6.07 -6.06
N THR A 86 -3.20 -5.15 -5.70
CA THR A 86 -4.58 -5.13 -6.16
C THR A 86 -4.77 -3.93 -7.07
N VAL A 87 -5.37 -4.14 -8.23
CA VAL A 87 -5.59 -3.10 -9.23
C VAL A 87 -7.07 -2.98 -9.58
N ASP A 88 -7.51 -1.76 -9.81
CA ASP A 88 -8.84 -1.45 -10.32
C ASP A 88 -8.82 -1.48 -11.85
N LEU A 89 -9.59 -2.38 -12.45
CA LEU A 89 -9.73 -2.49 -13.90
C LEU A 89 -10.99 -1.77 -14.38
N THR A 90 -10.86 -1.16 -15.56
CA THR A 90 -11.94 -0.49 -16.30
C THR A 90 -12.07 -1.06 -17.71
N GLY A 91 -12.96 -0.48 -18.54
CA GLY A 91 -13.14 -0.86 -19.94
C GLY A 91 -11.93 -0.64 -20.85
N GLU A 92 -10.96 0.18 -20.40
CA GLU A 92 -9.78 0.51 -21.17
C GLU A 92 -8.57 -0.32 -20.71
N TYR A 93 -7.65 -0.66 -21.64
CA TYR A 93 -6.41 -1.31 -21.29
C TYR A 93 -5.54 -0.40 -20.41
N GLN A 94 -5.11 -0.94 -19.30
CA GLN A 94 -4.15 -0.33 -18.39
C GLN A 94 -2.84 -1.12 -18.45
N THR A 95 -1.71 -0.41 -18.56
CA THR A 95 -0.39 -0.99 -18.37
C THR A 95 -0.05 -0.91 -16.90
N ILE A 96 0.12 -2.05 -16.28
CA ILE A 96 0.49 -2.20 -14.86
C ILE A 96 1.96 -2.56 -14.85
N THR A 97 2.75 -1.83 -14.08
CA THR A 97 4.19 -2.08 -13.92
C THR A 97 4.56 -2.05 -12.46
N LYS A 98 5.28 -3.07 -12.00
CA LYS A 98 5.81 -3.14 -10.63
C LYS A 98 7.27 -3.57 -10.65
N GLU A 99 8.12 -2.75 -10.02
CA GLU A 99 9.50 -3.10 -9.73
C GLU A 99 9.63 -3.55 -8.29
N PHE A 100 10.41 -4.61 -8.05
CA PHE A 100 10.65 -5.12 -6.70
C PHE A 100 12.00 -5.82 -6.63
N GLN A 101 12.59 -5.86 -5.43
CA GLN A 101 13.76 -6.67 -5.14
C GLN A 101 13.36 -7.94 -4.42
N MET A 102 13.88 -9.08 -4.86
CA MET A 102 13.75 -10.34 -4.12
C MET A 102 14.63 -10.28 -2.88
N LYS A 103 14.02 -9.99 -1.73
CA LYS A 103 14.74 -9.84 -0.44
C LYS A 103 14.95 -11.17 0.26
N GLU A 104 14.08 -12.14 0.00
CA GLU A 104 14.14 -13.49 0.56
C GLU A 104 15.14 -14.36 -0.17
N ASP A 105 15.36 -15.58 0.34
CA ASP A 105 16.22 -16.56 -0.30
C ASP A 105 15.74 -16.89 -1.72
N THR A 106 16.68 -17.30 -2.58
CA THR A 106 16.36 -17.70 -3.96
C THR A 106 15.31 -18.78 -3.98
N ASP A 107 14.20 -18.50 -4.66
CA ASP A 107 13.12 -19.47 -4.88
C ASP A 107 13.05 -19.87 -6.36
N PRO A 108 13.34 -21.14 -6.68
CA PRO A 108 13.24 -21.65 -8.05
C PRO A 108 11.82 -22.03 -8.47
N GLU A 109 10.86 -22.06 -7.54
CA GLU A 109 9.51 -22.60 -7.73
C GLU A 109 8.41 -21.58 -7.44
N THR A 110 8.74 -20.28 -7.55
CA THR A 110 7.77 -19.20 -7.40
C THR A 110 6.58 -19.36 -8.38
N ILE A 111 5.39 -19.03 -7.93
CA ILE A 111 4.19 -18.92 -8.76
C ILE A 111 3.92 -17.45 -9.08
N PHE A 112 3.76 -17.12 -10.36
CA PHE A 112 3.02 -15.95 -10.79
C PHE A 112 1.53 -16.29 -10.79
N ASN A 113 0.72 -15.49 -10.12
CA ASN A 113 -0.72 -15.69 -9.95
C ASN A 113 -1.50 -14.40 -10.21
N ILE A 114 -2.56 -14.49 -10.99
CA ILE A 114 -3.57 -13.41 -11.13
C ILE A 114 -4.89 -13.96 -10.58
N ALA A 115 -5.39 -13.36 -9.50
CA ALA A 115 -6.67 -13.71 -8.89
C ALA A 115 -7.78 -12.81 -9.46
N MET A 116 -8.80 -13.45 -10.02
CA MET A 116 -9.95 -12.84 -10.70
C MET A 116 -11.27 -13.18 -10.04
N GLY A 117 -11.25 -13.84 -8.89
CA GLY A 117 -12.45 -14.14 -8.10
C GLY A 117 -13.01 -12.90 -7.38
N ALA A 118 -13.57 -13.06 -6.19
CA ALA A 118 -14.15 -11.97 -5.39
C ALA A 118 -13.08 -11.11 -4.71
N VAL A 119 -12.18 -10.49 -5.47
CA VAL A 119 -11.13 -9.62 -4.95
C VAL A 119 -11.74 -8.42 -4.26
N GLY A 120 -11.28 -8.15 -3.02
CA GLY A 120 -11.88 -7.13 -2.15
C GLY A 120 -13.16 -7.60 -1.45
N GLY A 121 -13.45 -8.92 -1.46
CA GLY A 121 -14.58 -9.53 -0.74
C GLY A 121 -15.94 -9.33 -1.40
N LYS A 122 -16.00 -8.81 -2.63
CA LYS A 122 -17.25 -8.57 -3.35
C LYS A 122 -17.44 -9.60 -4.46
N GLN A 123 -18.43 -10.49 -4.30
CA GLN A 123 -18.87 -11.39 -5.36
C GLN A 123 -19.54 -10.61 -6.51
N ILE A 124 -19.22 -10.99 -7.76
CA ILE A 124 -19.84 -10.45 -8.97
C ILE A 124 -20.46 -11.62 -9.72
N THR A 125 -21.79 -11.65 -9.80
CA THR A 125 -22.57 -12.69 -10.50
C THR A 125 -22.97 -12.25 -11.93
N GLN A 126 -22.70 -10.99 -12.28
CA GLN A 126 -22.89 -10.49 -13.65
C GLN A 126 -21.80 -11.06 -14.54
N GLN A 127 -22.19 -11.65 -15.69
CA GLN A 127 -21.23 -12.08 -16.69
C GLN A 127 -20.45 -10.89 -17.24
N HIS A 128 -19.12 -11.02 -17.28
CA HIS A 128 -18.21 -10.00 -17.76
C HIS A 128 -16.93 -10.63 -18.32
N ARG A 129 -16.08 -9.81 -18.95
CA ARG A 129 -14.84 -10.26 -19.59
C ARG A 129 -13.64 -9.57 -18.95
N ILE A 130 -12.53 -10.30 -18.86
CA ILE A 130 -11.20 -9.78 -18.54
C ILE A 130 -10.28 -10.16 -19.68
N CYS A 131 -9.61 -9.16 -20.25
CA CYS A 131 -8.58 -9.37 -21.26
C CYS A 131 -7.21 -9.05 -20.68
N MET A 132 -6.21 -9.89 -20.99
CA MET A 132 -4.83 -9.76 -20.53
C MET A 132 -3.87 -9.91 -21.69
N ASP A 133 -2.80 -9.09 -21.67
CA ASP A 133 -1.78 -9.09 -22.71
C ASP A 133 -0.42 -8.66 -22.13
N ASP A 134 0.64 -8.88 -22.90
CA ASP A 134 2.01 -8.41 -22.61
C ASP A 134 2.48 -8.69 -21.17
N ILE A 135 2.23 -9.91 -20.66
CA ILE A 135 2.73 -10.29 -19.33
C ILE A 135 4.22 -10.61 -19.42
N VAL A 136 5.04 -9.77 -18.81
CA VAL A 136 6.49 -9.87 -18.84
C VAL A 136 7.06 -9.75 -17.44
N LEU A 137 7.91 -10.69 -17.05
CA LEU A 137 8.79 -10.58 -15.87
C LEU A 137 10.23 -10.56 -16.36
N GLU A 138 10.94 -9.49 -16.08
CA GLU A 138 12.33 -9.33 -16.49
C GLU A 138 13.23 -9.00 -15.30
N LYS A 139 14.48 -9.46 -15.35
CA LYS A 139 15.52 -8.98 -14.44
C LYS A 139 15.94 -7.59 -14.90
N ILE A 140 16.05 -6.69 -13.94
CA ILE A 140 16.52 -5.33 -14.18
C ILE A 140 17.74 -5.05 -13.29
N GLU A 141 18.50 -4.03 -13.62
CA GLU A 141 19.45 -3.44 -12.69
C GLU A 141 18.68 -2.77 -11.54
N ALA A 142 19.31 -2.67 -10.37
CA ALA A 142 18.71 -1.90 -9.27
C ALA A 142 18.31 -0.53 -9.79
N PRO A 143 17.06 -0.06 -9.56
CA PRO A 143 16.68 1.28 -9.95
C PRO A 143 17.71 2.29 -9.46
N GLU A 144 18.13 3.19 -10.34
CA GLU A 144 19.06 4.25 -9.96
C GLU A 144 18.39 5.14 -8.91
N ILE A 145 18.90 5.10 -7.68
CA ILE A 145 18.46 6.00 -6.62
C ILE A 145 18.98 7.39 -6.98
N LYS A 146 18.14 8.20 -7.63
CA LYS A 146 18.46 9.60 -7.78
C LYS A 146 18.41 10.23 -6.41
N PRO A 147 19.49 10.87 -5.93
CA PRO A 147 19.47 11.58 -4.67
C PRO A 147 18.30 12.56 -4.64
N GLU A 148 17.49 12.52 -3.57
CA GLU A 148 16.37 13.44 -3.43
C GLU A 148 16.90 14.87 -3.33
N GLU A 149 16.27 15.77 -4.07
CA GLU A 149 16.66 17.19 -4.07
C GLU A 149 16.36 17.80 -2.70
N THR A 150 17.34 18.53 -2.17
CA THR A 150 17.17 19.25 -0.90
C THR A 150 16.02 20.27 -1.01
N GLY A 151 15.11 20.27 -0.03
CA GLY A 151 13.96 21.17 0.01
C GLY A 151 12.76 20.77 -0.86
N LYS A 152 12.85 19.64 -1.58
CA LYS A 152 11.70 19.06 -2.27
C LYS A 152 10.83 18.30 -1.28
N ASN A 153 9.51 18.52 -1.34
CA ASN A 153 8.57 17.71 -0.57
C ASN A 153 8.50 16.28 -1.14
N LEU A 154 8.84 15.28 -0.34
CA LEU A 154 8.79 13.86 -0.71
C LEU A 154 7.38 13.30 -0.65
N LEU A 155 6.46 13.97 0.07
CA LEU A 155 5.06 13.60 0.14
C LEU A 155 4.30 14.17 -1.06
N THR A 156 3.39 13.39 -1.59
CA THR A 156 2.43 13.84 -2.61
C THR A 156 1.16 14.32 -1.93
N ASN A 157 0.47 15.29 -2.55
CA ASN A 157 -0.83 15.78 -2.09
C ASN A 157 -0.85 16.15 -0.59
N GLY A 158 0.22 16.81 -0.11
CA GLY A 158 0.38 17.19 1.31
C GLY A 158 -0.61 18.25 1.79
N ASP A 159 -1.28 18.94 0.87
CA ASP A 159 -2.32 19.93 1.09
C ASP A 159 -3.74 19.36 0.89
N PHE A 160 -3.88 18.09 0.56
CA PHE A 160 -5.15 17.41 0.27
C PHE A 160 -6.00 18.06 -0.86
N SER A 161 -5.38 18.82 -1.76
CA SER A 161 -6.06 19.46 -2.90
C SER A 161 -6.62 18.44 -3.90
N ASP A 162 -6.09 17.21 -3.91
CA ASP A 162 -6.60 16.06 -4.67
C ASP A 162 -7.24 15.01 -3.75
N GLY A 163 -8.08 15.45 -2.83
CA GLY A 163 -8.75 14.57 -1.88
C GLY A 163 -7.76 13.77 -1.03
N THR A 164 -7.98 12.47 -0.93
CA THR A 164 -7.07 11.55 -0.19
C THR A 164 -6.09 10.80 -1.10
N ASN A 165 -5.95 11.22 -2.37
CA ASN A 165 -5.05 10.56 -3.30
C ASN A 165 -3.60 10.53 -2.77
N GLY A 166 -2.97 9.34 -2.80
CA GLY A 166 -1.64 9.11 -2.23
C GLY A 166 -1.62 8.85 -0.72
N TRP A 167 -2.73 9.00 0.00
CA TRP A 167 -2.81 8.78 1.44
C TRP A 167 -3.57 7.50 1.80
N GLY A 168 -2.98 6.71 2.69
CA GLY A 168 -3.63 5.59 3.35
C GLY A 168 -4.34 6.04 4.63
N ILE A 169 -5.57 5.61 4.83
CA ILE A 169 -6.39 5.94 6.00
C ILE A 169 -6.83 4.65 6.67
N ASN A 170 -6.56 4.52 7.97
CA ASN A 170 -7.13 3.47 8.81
C ASN A 170 -8.09 4.07 9.83
N THR A 171 -9.34 3.64 9.79
CA THR A 171 -10.40 4.02 10.74
C THR A 171 -11.15 2.79 11.23
N ASN A 172 -10.54 1.62 11.12
CA ASN A 172 -11.12 0.33 11.49
C ASN A 172 -12.55 0.15 10.93
N ALA A 173 -12.70 0.36 9.61
CA ALA A 173 -13.97 0.35 8.89
C ALA A 173 -15.03 1.31 9.52
N ASP A 174 -14.62 2.56 9.81
CA ASP A 174 -15.43 3.63 10.42
C ASP A 174 -15.90 3.35 11.86
N GLN A 175 -15.41 2.32 12.50
CA GLN A 175 -15.74 2.03 13.90
C GLN A 175 -15.02 2.97 14.88
N THR A 176 -13.82 3.42 14.54
CA THR A 176 -12.99 4.31 15.37
C THR A 176 -13.15 5.77 14.99
N ALA A 177 -13.17 6.08 13.70
CA ALA A 177 -13.29 7.44 13.20
C ALA A 177 -13.97 7.48 11.83
N THR A 178 -14.44 8.67 11.44
CA THR A 178 -14.79 9.01 10.05
C THR A 178 -13.91 10.16 9.59
N THR A 179 -13.69 10.30 8.28
CA THR A 179 -12.84 11.36 7.72
C THR A 179 -13.62 12.30 6.82
N VAL A 180 -13.22 13.57 6.82
CA VAL A 180 -13.73 14.59 5.92
C VAL A 180 -12.56 15.38 5.37
N VAL A 181 -12.41 15.42 4.02
CA VAL A 181 -11.44 16.30 3.37
C VAL A 181 -12.01 17.70 3.34
N THR A 182 -11.19 18.66 3.70
CA THR A 182 -11.50 20.10 3.70
C THR A 182 -10.57 20.84 2.75
N ASP A 183 -10.78 22.14 2.55
CA ASP A 183 -9.86 22.96 1.79
C ASP A 183 -8.50 23.04 2.53
N GLY A 184 -7.47 22.41 1.94
CA GLY A 184 -6.11 22.34 2.48
C GLY A 184 -5.86 21.32 3.59
N GLY A 185 -6.77 20.37 3.87
CA GLY A 185 -6.55 19.41 4.94
C GLY A 185 -7.53 18.27 5.05
N ILE A 186 -7.36 17.47 6.09
CA ILE A 186 -8.23 16.35 6.44
C ILE A 186 -8.63 16.42 7.91
N VAL A 187 -9.89 16.13 8.20
CA VAL A 187 -10.43 16.04 9.57
C VAL A 187 -10.74 14.57 9.88
N PHE A 188 -10.19 14.07 10.97
CA PHE A 188 -10.57 12.81 11.58
C PHE A 188 -11.54 13.06 12.72
N GLN A 189 -12.78 12.63 12.57
CA GLN A 189 -13.80 12.67 13.61
C GLN A 189 -13.70 11.38 14.45
N VAL A 190 -12.81 11.39 15.42
CA VAL A 190 -12.53 10.22 16.27
C VAL A 190 -13.64 10.03 17.27
N LYS A 191 -14.43 8.97 17.11
CA LYS A 191 -15.52 8.56 18.02
C LYS A 191 -15.03 7.67 19.14
N ASN A 192 -14.11 6.75 18.79
CA ASN A 192 -13.47 5.81 19.70
C ASN A 192 -12.00 5.67 19.26
N PRO A 193 -11.01 5.94 20.12
CA PRO A 193 -9.61 5.83 19.76
C PRO A 193 -9.14 4.38 19.48
N GLY A 194 -9.96 3.38 19.76
CA GLY A 194 -9.58 1.96 19.64
C GLY A 194 -8.73 1.48 20.82
N GLU A 195 -8.06 0.37 20.62
CA GLU A 195 -7.16 -0.25 21.62
C GLU A 195 -5.68 0.01 21.31
N ASN A 196 -5.36 0.34 20.07
CA ASN A 196 -4.02 0.57 19.56
C ASN A 196 -3.85 1.99 19.00
N ASP A 197 -2.63 2.48 18.92
CA ASP A 197 -2.34 3.80 18.34
C ASP A 197 -2.67 3.86 16.84
N TRP A 198 -2.54 2.76 16.11
CA TRP A 198 -2.82 2.65 14.67
C TRP A 198 -4.30 2.39 14.32
N ASP A 199 -5.20 2.21 15.30
CA ASP A 199 -6.64 2.03 15.03
C ASP A 199 -7.27 3.29 14.41
N VAL A 200 -6.62 4.45 14.56
CA VAL A 200 -6.88 5.67 13.79
C VAL A 200 -5.55 6.16 13.25
N GLN A 201 -5.33 6.08 11.94
CA GLN A 201 -4.05 6.42 11.34
C GLN A 201 -4.19 7.04 9.95
N LEU A 202 -3.40 8.08 9.69
CA LEU A 202 -3.08 8.62 8.37
C LEU A 202 -1.67 8.20 8.00
N ASN A 203 -1.45 7.73 6.77
CA ASN A 203 -0.11 7.34 6.34
C ASN A 203 0.13 7.59 4.85
N GLN A 204 1.38 7.71 4.46
CA GLN A 204 1.84 7.72 3.07
C GLN A 204 3.15 6.93 2.97
N ASN A 205 3.34 6.17 1.91
CA ASN A 205 4.53 5.37 1.63
C ASN A 205 5.06 5.62 0.20
N GLY A 206 6.13 4.94 -0.17
CA GLY A 206 6.66 4.96 -1.53
C GLY A 206 7.65 6.10 -1.80
N PHE A 207 8.26 6.68 -0.77
CA PHE A 207 9.35 7.64 -0.89
C PHE A 207 10.67 7.07 -0.37
N THR A 208 11.79 7.66 -0.84
CA THR A 208 13.13 7.22 -0.48
C THR A 208 13.66 8.00 0.72
N LEU A 209 14.22 7.28 1.70
CA LEU A 209 15.05 7.86 2.77
C LEU A 209 16.48 7.32 2.63
N GLU A 210 17.43 8.22 2.38
CA GLU A 210 18.83 7.87 2.15
C GLU A 210 19.62 7.82 3.46
N LYS A 211 20.42 6.78 3.64
CA LYS A 211 21.31 6.64 4.81
C LYS A 211 22.22 7.85 4.99
N GLY A 212 22.30 8.34 6.22
CA GLY A 212 23.14 9.49 6.61
C GLY A 212 22.51 10.85 6.29
N CYS A 213 21.42 10.90 5.54
CA CYS A 213 20.75 12.16 5.23
C CYS A 213 19.81 12.60 6.34
N LYS A 214 19.69 13.91 6.50
CA LYS A 214 18.81 14.55 7.48
C LYS A 214 17.52 14.98 6.81
N TYR A 215 16.41 14.75 7.50
CA TYR A 215 15.05 15.05 7.02
C TYR A 215 14.27 15.86 8.03
N ARG A 216 13.28 16.61 7.54
CA ARG A 216 12.34 17.35 8.36
C ARG A 216 10.91 17.06 7.91
N VAL A 217 10.08 16.61 8.85
CA VAL A 217 8.62 16.52 8.67
C VAL A 217 7.99 17.79 9.24
N LYS A 218 7.08 18.40 8.48
CA LYS A 218 6.25 19.52 8.96
C LYS A 218 4.78 19.24 8.67
N PHE A 219 3.92 19.68 9.56
CA PHE A 219 2.47 19.76 9.35
C PHE A 219 1.84 20.63 10.44
N LYS A 220 0.60 21.03 10.24
CA LYS A 220 -0.19 21.70 11.26
C LYS A 220 -1.28 20.76 11.75
N VAL A 221 -1.59 20.83 13.03
CA VAL A 221 -2.61 20.00 13.68
C VAL A 221 -3.39 20.79 14.72
N THR A 222 -4.70 20.54 14.75
CA THR A 222 -5.59 21.03 15.79
C THR A 222 -6.43 19.85 16.30
N SER A 223 -6.69 19.81 17.62
CA SER A 223 -7.59 18.82 18.20
C SER A 223 -8.63 19.50 19.07
N THR A 224 -9.88 19.08 18.99
CA THR A 224 -10.97 19.63 19.82
C THR A 224 -10.85 19.25 21.30
N LYS A 225 -9.96 18.32 21.65
CA LYS A 225 -9.62 17.91 23.03
C LYS A 225 -8.12 17.74 23.17
N ALA A 226 -7.61 18.03 24.37
CA ALA A 226 -6.21 17.74 24.67
C ALA A 226 -5.95 16.23 24.57
N ARG A 227 -4.90 15.86 23.82
CA ARG A 227 -4.50 14.46 23.59
C ARG A 227 -3.08 14.37 23.04
N THR A 228 -2.53 13.17 22.99
CA THR A 228 -1.29 12.87 22.27
C THR A 228 -1.60 12.19 20.95
N ILE A 229 -0.83 12.52 19.90
CA ILE A 229 -0.73 11.81 18.64
C ILE A 229 0.72 11.37 18.43
N LYS A 230 0.96 10.39 17.55
CA LYS A 230 2.30 9.89 17.24
C LYS A 230 2.64 10.10 15.78
N LEU A 231 3.75 10.79 15.50
CA LEU A 231 4.42 10.80 14.21
C LEU A 231 5.42 9.65 14.16
N GLY A 232 5.44 8.88 13.09
CA GLY A 232 6.46 7.85 12.86
C GLY A 232 6.90 7.76 11.42
N LEU A 233 8.18 7.39 11.24
CA LEU A 233 8.78 7.01 9.97
C LEU A 233 9.40 5.64 10.12
N MET A 234 9.14 4.75 9.15
CA MET A 234 9.56 3.35 9.19
C MET A 234 9.60 2.76 7.77
N ASP A 235 10.05 1.52 7.65
CA ASP A 235 9.88 0.77 6.41
C ASP A 235 8.38 0.45 6.18
N ASN A 236 8.00 0.28 4.94
CA ASN A 236 6.60 0.02 4.59
C ASN A 236 6.05 -1.29 5.22
N ASN A 237 6.94 -2.25 5.51
CA ASN A 237 6.59 -3.51 6.19
C ASN A 237 6.47 -3.37 7.72
N CYS A 238 6.64 -2.17 8.27
CA CYS A 238 6.51 -1.88 9.69
C CYS A 238 7.48 -2.68 10.60
N GLN A 239 8.68 -3.01 10.09
CA GLN A 239 9.70 -3.78 10.83
C GLN A 239 10.84 -2.91 11.37
N LYS A 240 11.16 -1.80 10.69
CA LYS A 240 12.29 -0.94 11.01
C LYS A 240 11.83 0.49 11.28
N TRP A 241 12.08 0.96 12.48
CA TRP A 241 11.81 2.34 12.88
C TRP A 241 12.97 3.26 12.46
N TYR A 242 12.65 4.42 11.85
CA TYR A 242 13.62 5.40 11.38
C TYR A 242 13.63 6.69 12.23
N GLY A 243 12.47 7.11 12.70
CA GLY A 243 12.34 8.32 13.50
C GLY A 243 10.88 8.67 13.79
N GLY A 244 10.69 9.68 14.62
CA GLY A 244 9.37 10.17 14.97
C GLY A 244 9.30 10.76 16.38
N ALA A 245 8.10 11.13 16.79
CA ALA A 245 7.87 11.73 18.11
C ALA A 245 6.40 11.56 18.53
N ASP A 246 6.18 11.50 19.83
CA ASP A 246 4.88 11.72 20.43
C ASP A 246 4.63 13.23 20.55
N ILE A 247 3.45 13.69 20.13
CA ILE A 247 3.10 15.10 20.00
C ILE A 247 1.89 15.36 20.88
N SER A 248 2.09 16.10 21.98
CA SER A 248 1.01 16.54 22.85
C SER A 248 0.28 17.73 22.23
N LEU A 249 -1.03 17.66 22.17
CA LEU A 249 -1.93 18.69 21.64
C LEU A 249 -2.74 19.31 22.80
N GLY A 250 -2.83 20.63 22.79
CA GLY A 250 -3.78 21.38 23.62
C GLY A 250 -5.21 21.28 23.04
N GLU A 251 -6.20 21.64 23.87
CA GLU A 251 -7.60 21.69 23.42
C GLU A 251 -7.82 22.94 22.54
N ALA A 252 -8.29 22.70 21.31
CA ALA A 252 -8.60 23.74 20.31
C ALA A 252 -7.43 24.69 19.96
N GLU A 253 -6.19 24.27 20.19
CA GLU A 253 -5.00 25.04 19.84
C GLU A 253 -4.38 24.48 18.56
N GLU A 254 -4.07 25.34 17.59
CA GLU A 254 -3.28 24.97 16.42
C GLU A 254 -1.82 24.79 16.83
N LYS A 255 -1.26 23.64 16.50
CA LYS A 255 0.15 23.34 16.69
C LYS A 255 0.83 23.15 15.33
N GLU A 256 1.88 23.92 15.08
CA GLU A 256 2.83 23.64 14.00
C GLU A 256 3.86 22.62 14.52
N VAL A 257 3.91 21.49 13.84
CA VAL A 257 4.86 20.40 14.13
C VAL A 257 6.03 20.52 13.17
N SER A 258 7.24 20.46 13.71
CA SER A 258 8.48 20.35 12.94
C SER A 258 9.36 19.32 13.65
N CYS A 259 9.56 18.17 13.02
CA CYS A 259 10.36 17.07 13.56
C CYS A 259 11.50 16.75 12.60
N GLU A 260 12.73 16.78 13.10
CA GLU A 260 13.93 16.43 12.35
C GLU A 260 14.47 15.08 12.79
N PHE A 261 14.99 14.31 11.85
CA PHE A 261 15.69 13.05 12.12
C PHE A 261 16.78 12.82 11.08
N THR A 262 17.76 11.99 11.44
CA THR A 262 18.80 11.52 10.50
C THR A 262 18.57 10.04 10.25
N MET A 263 18.48 9.64 8.99
CA MET A 263 18.33 8.24 8.59
C MET A 263 19.59 7.45 8.94
N GLN A 264 19.55 6.68 10.02
CA GLN A 264 20.68 5.87 10.49
C GLN A 264 20.76 4.50 9.83
N GLN A 265 19.62 4.00 9.36
CA GLN A 265 19.50 2.70 8.69
C GLN A 265 20.00 2.80 7.23
N ASP A 266 20.14 1.65 6.57
CA ASP A 266 20.44 1.62 5.15
C ASP A 266 19.31 2.33 4.35
N THR A 267 19.69 2.88 3.19
CA THR A 267 18.74 3.55 2.29
C THR A 267 17.54 2.66 2.02
N ASP A 268 16.35 3.22 2.19
CA ASP A 268 15.07 2.55 1.96
C ASP A 268 14.26 3.31 0.91
N ASN A 269 13.91 2.63 -0.18
CA ASN A 269 13.19 3.20 -1.32
C ASN A 269 11.67 3.11 -1.19
N ASP A 270 11.18 2.47 -0.14
CA ASP A 270 9.77 2.28 0.13
C ASP A 270 9.47 2.59 1.60
N SER A 271 9.92 3.76 2.01
CA SER A 271 9.68 4.27 3.36
C SER A 271 8.24 4.73 3.55
N LYS A 272 7.78 4.66 4.78
CA LYS A 272 6.43 5.05 5.21
C LYS A 272 6.50 6.11 6.31
N MET A 273 5.68 7.16 6.17
CA MET A 273 5.35 8.09 7.23
C MET A 273 3.92 7.83 7.71
N PHE A 274 3.68 7.97 9.01
CA PHE A 274 2.34 7.88 9.56
C PHE A 274 2.11 8.85 10.72
N ILE A 275 0.83 9.22 10.90
CA ILE A 275 0.31 9.88 12.09
C ILE A 275 -0.71 8.94 12.73
N SER A 276 -0.39 8.40 13.90
CA SER A 276 -1.31 7.60 14.69
C SER A 276 -2.08 8.48 15.67
N MET A 277 -3.39 8.34 15.67
CA MET A 277 -4.35 9.14 16.44
C MET A 277 -5.27 8.26 17.28
N GLY A 278 -5.03 6.95 17.33
CA GLY A 278 -5.71 6.01 18.20
C GLY A 278 -5.26 6.14 19.64
N LYS A 279 -5.34 5.05 20.39
CA LYS A 279 -4.94 4.99 21.81
C LYS A 279 -3.43 4.92 21.93
N ILE A 280 -2.81 6.04 22.34
CA ILE A 280 -1.39 6.05 22.67
C ILE A 280 -1.18 5.35 24.02
N SER A 281 -0.16 4.50 24.11
CA SER A 281 0.10 3.63 25.29
C SER A 281 0.08 4.40 26.61
N GLY A 282 -0.73 3.91 27.54
CA GLY A 282 -0.83 4.45 28.91
C GLY A 282 -1.68 5.72 29.05
N GLU A 283 -2.23 6.27 27.96
CA GLU A 283 -3.04 7.49 28.02
C GLU A 283 -4.54 7.20 27.93
N ASN A 284 -5.32 8.03 28.63
CA ASN A 284 -6.77 8.12 28.39
C ASN A 284 -7.00 9.03 27.20
N THR A 285 -7.16 8.45 26.03
CA THR A 285 -7.31 9.18 24.76
C THR A 285 -8.78 9.51 24.51
N PRO A 286 -9.19 10.79 24.53
CA PRO A 286 -10.60 11.16 24.35
C PRO A 286 -11.06 11.06 22.90
N ALA A 287 -12.35 10.89 22.70
CA ALA A 287 -13.00 11.19 21.44
C ALA A 287 -12.82 12.67 21.08
N SER A 288 -12.44 12.99 19.84
CA SER A 288 -12.13 14.36 19.42
C SER A 288 -12.07 14.46 17.89
N ASP A 289 -12.32 15.65 17.36
CA ASP A 289 -11.99 15.93 15.97
C ASP A 289 -10.54 16.40 15.89
N ILE A 290 -9.78 15.83 14.94
CA ILE A 290 -8.39 16.17 14.69
C ILE A 290 -8.29 16.66 13.26
N THR A 291 -7.86 17.91 13.07
CA THR A 291 -7.60 18.50 11.76
C THR A 291 -6.10 18.49 11.49
N LEU A 292 -5.72 17.99 10.33
CA LEU A 292 -4.34 17.89 9.85
C LEU A 292 -4.20 18.60 8.51
N THR A 293 -3.18 19.47 8.36
CA THR A 293 -2.97 20.29 7.16
C THR A 293 -1.48 20.46 6.85
N ASN A 294 -1.17 20.82 5.60
CA ASN A 294 0.14 21.30 5.17
C ASN A 294 1.31 20.35 5.45
N PHE A 295 1.18 19.11 5.03
CA PHE A 295 2.25 18.12 5.19
C PHE A 295 3.42 18.35 4.24
N SER A 296 4.61 18.32 4.81
CA SER A 296 5.86 18.16 4.03
C SER A 296 6.83 17.24 4.75
N LEU A 297 7.58 16.48 3.95
CA LEU A 297 8.77 15.74 4.34
C LEU A 297 9.88 16.13 3.37
N GLU A 298 10.93 16.73 3.87
CA GLU A 298 11.98 17.30 3.04
C GLU A 298 13.36 16.81 3.50
N LYS A 299 14.23 16.50 2.54
CA LYS A 299 15.65 16.35 2.81
C LYS A 299 16.24 17.74 3.07
N ILE A 300 16.97 17.88 4.15
CA ILE A 300 17.58 19.17 4.55
C ILE A 300 19.11 19.05 4.57
N THR A 301 19.79 20.15 4.28
CA THR A 301 21.24 20.26 4.50
C THR A 301 21.53 20.46 5.98
N GLU A 302 22.68 19.98 6.44
CA GLU A 302 23.22 20.29 7.76
C GLU A 302 23.45 21.81 7.94
#